data_53c847abfd8131f36f0e3e68be060c69
#
_entry.id   53c847abfd8131f36f0e3e68be060c69
#
_cell.length_a   1.000
_cell.length_b   1.000
_cell.length_c   1.000
_cell.angle_alpha   90.00
_cell.angle_beta   90.00
_cell.angle_gamma   90.00
#
_symmetry.space_group_name_H-M   'P 1'
#
loop_
_entity.id
_entity.type
_entity.pdbx_description
1 polymer ?
#
loop_
_entity_poly.entity_id
_entity_poly.type
_entity_poly.pdbx_seq_one_letter_code
_entity_poly.pdbx_strand_id
1 'polypeptide(L)' 'MKKFEKVGYGFVGKNPKHTPNSKQPMFIGELNINKDKVSIAMWRKVDYGKEAFTIQATKVVEE' A
#
# COMPACT_ATOMS: atom_id res chain seq x y z
N MET A 1 -28.38 4.72 -5.40
CA MET A 1 -27.49 5.62 -4.64
C MET A 1 -26.31 4.84 -4.05
N LYS A 2 -25.10 5.34 -4.26
CA LYS A 2 -23.92 4.72 -3.65
C LYS A 2 -23.71 5.28 -2.24
N LYS A 3 -23.49 4.38 -1.30
CA LYS A 3 -23.07 4.76 0.05
C LYS A 3 -21.62 4.44 0.22
N PHE A 4 -20.89 5.30 0.90
CA PHE A 4 -19.50 5.06 1.23
C PHE A 4 -19.38 4.83 2.73
N GLU A 5 -18.97 3.63 3.10
CA GLU A 5 -18.78 3.27 4.50
C GLU A 5 -17.30 3.11 4.78
N LYS A 6 -16.83 3.73 5.85
CA LYS A 6 -15.45 3.59 6.29
C LYS A 6 -15.28 2.23 6.97
N VAL A 7 -14.43 1.39 6.38
CA VAL A 7 -14.18 0.05 6.93
C VAL A 7 -12.81 -0.04 7.62
N GLY A 8 -12.00 0.98 7.46
CA GLY A 8 -10.68 0.97 8.07
C GLY A 8 -9.92 2.25 7.78
N TYR A 9 -8.71 2.32 8.28
CA TYR A 9 -7.83 3.45 8.06
C TYR A 9 -6.38 2.99 8.18
N GLY A 10 -5.48 3.78 7.66
CA GLY A 10 -4.07 3.46 7.73
C GLY A 10 -3.23 4.59 7.19
N PHE A 11 -1.98 4.29 6.97
CA PHE A 11 -1.04 5.27 6.43
C PHE A 11 0.01 4.57 5.58
N VAL A 12 0.61 5.33 4.66
CA VAL A 12 1.78 4.89 3.91
C VAL A 12 2.82 6.00 3.99
N GLY A 13 4.07 5.59 4.06
CA GLY A 13 5.18 6.50 4.10
C GLY A 13 6.26 6.09 3.13
N LYS A 14 7.20 6.97 2.89
CA LYS A 14 8.29 6.71 1.98
C LYS A 14 9.22 5.62 2.55
N ASN A 15 9.56 4.64 1.72
CA ASN A 15 10.47 3.58 2.14
C ASN A 15 11.91 4.08 2.08
N PRO A 16 12.60 4.20 3.22
CA PRO A 16 13.98 4.71 3.24
C PRO A 16 14.98 3.77 2.56
N LYS A 17 14.61 2.51 2.39
CA LYS A 17 15.48 1.53 1.72
C LYS A 17 15.30 1.51 0.21
N HIS A 18 14.35 2.29 -0.31
CA HIS A 18 14.10 2.33 -1.74
C HIS A 18 15.21 3.10 -2.46
N THR A 19 15.73 2.49 -3.53
CA THR A 19 16.65 3.16 -4.44
C THR A 19 16.11 3.02 -5.87
N PRO A 20 16.48 3.91 -6.81
CA PRO A 20 15.95 3.86 -8.17
C PRO A 20 16.15 2.54 -8.90
N ASN A 21 17.21 1.82 -8.56
CA ASN A 21 17.54 0.56 -9.20
C ASN A 21 17.14 -0.67 -8.39
N SER A 22 16.46 -0.46 -7.26
CA SER A 22 16.07 -1.57 -6.40
C SER A 22 14.65 -2.03 -6.72
N LYS A 23 14.37 -3.29 -6.41
CA LYS A 23 13.02 -3.84 -6.54
C LYS A 23 12.17 -3.59 -5.30
N GLN A 24 12.69 -2.80 -4.36
CA GLN A 24 11.98 -2.46 -3.14
C GLN A 24 10.80 -1.54 -3.44
N PRO A 25 9.71 -1.66 -2.67
CA PRO A 25 8.59 -0.76 -2.86
C PRO A 25 8.96 0.69 -2.54
N MET A 26 8.36 1.62 -3.27
CA MET A 26 8.61 3.04 -3.06
C MET A 26 7.96 3.55 -1.78
N PHE A 27 6.78 3.03 -1.46
CA PHE A 27 6.05 3.36 -0.24
C PHE A 27 5.67 2.10 0.51
N ILE A 28 5.72 2.16 1.83
CA ILE A 28 5.29 1.07 2.69
C ILE A 28 4.37 1.64 3.76
N GLY A 29 3.48 0.83 4.28
CA GLY A 29 2.56 1.29 5.30
C GLY A 29 1.73 0.18 5.89
N GLU A 30 0.73 0.59 6.66
CA GLU A 30 -0.17 -0.33 7.32
C GLU A 30 -1.60 0.17 7.17
N LEU A 31 -2.53 -0.76 7.15
CA LEU A 31 -3.95 -0.47 7.06
C LEU A 31 -4.67 -1.35 8.07
N ASN A 32 -5.59 -0.76 8.82
CA ASN A 32 -6.44 -1.49 9.76
C ASN A 32 -7.85 -1.57 9.19
N ILE A 33 -8.31 -2.79 8.93
CA ILE A 33 -9.64 -3.05 8.40
C ILE A 33 -10.35 -4.03 9.32
N ASN A 34 -11.44 -3.61 9.96
CA ASN A 34 -12.25 -4.47 10.83
C ASN A 34 -11.40 -5.23 11.86
N LYS A 35 -10.48 -4.53 12.51
CA LYS A 35 -9.55 -5.09 13.52
C LYS A 35 -8.44 -5.96 12.92
N ASP A 36 -8.43 -6.15 11.63
CA ASP A 36 -7.33 -6.87 10.96
C ASP A 36 -6.26 -5.89 10.54
N LYS A 37 -5.01 -6.28 10.74
CA LYS A 37 -3.88 -5.48 10.34
C LYS A 37 -3.36 -5.97 9.00
N VAL A 38 -3.26 -5.05 8.05
CA VAL A 38 -2.81 -5.33 6.69
C VAL A 38 -1.57 -4.51 6.39
N SER A 39 -0.54 -5.18 5.90
CA SER A 39 0.68 -4.51 5.46
C SER A 39 0.52 -4.09 4.01
N ILE A 40 0.90 -2.86 3.70
CA ILE A 40 0.75 -2.29 2.36
C ILE A 40 2.12 -1.98 1.79
N ALA A 41 2.32 -2.35 0.53
CA ALA A 41 3.51 -1.97 -0.23
C ALA A 41 3.06 -1.40 -1.57
N MET A 42 3.72 -0.34 -2.02
CA MET A 42 3.37 0.33 -3.26
C MET A 42 4.60 0.52 -4.13
N TRP A 43 4.45 0.18 -5.41
CA TRP A 43 5.48 0.39 -6.41
C TRP A 43 4.99 1.37 -7.45
N ARG A 44 5.88 2.27 -7.86
CA ARG A 44 5.56 3.20 -8.93
C ARG A 44 5.53 2.48 -10.26
N LYS A 45 4.50 2.76 -11.04
CA LYS A 45 4.32 2.21 -12.37
C LYS A 45 4.00 3.35 -13.33
N VAL A 46 4.67 3.36 -14.49
CA VAL A 46 4.33 4.29 -15.55
C VAL A 46 3.63 3.51 -16.65
N ASP A 47 2.40 3.89 -16.96
CA ASP A 47 1.59 3.21 -17.95
C ASP A 47 0.97 4.24 -18.88
N TYR A 48 1.26 4.11 -20.19
CA TYR A 48 0.77 5.03 -21.22
C TYR A 48 1.03 6.51 -20.89
N GLY A 49 2.20 6.80 -20.32
CA GLY A 49 2.57 8.15 -19.94
C GLY A 49 1.89 8.69 -18.70
N LYS A 50 1.10 7.88 -18.03
CA LYS A 50 0.42 8.27 -16.79
C LYS A 50 1.12 7.63 -15.60
N GLU A 51 1.25 8.41 -14.54
CA GLU A 51 1.81 7.90 -13.30
C GLU A 51 0.76 7.12 -12.54
N ALA A 52 1.13 5.92 -12.14
CA ALA A 52 0.25 5.04 -11.37
C ALA A 52 1.07 4.27 -10.35
N PHE A 53 0.38 3.57 -9.44
CA PHE A 53 1.03 2.76 -8.42
C PHE A 53 0.41 1.38 -8.40
N THR A 54 1.26 0.37 -8.23
CA THR A 54 0.81 -0.99 -7.96
C THR A 54 0.81 -1.18 -6.45
N ILE A 55 -0.29 -1.66 -5.91
CA ILE A 55 -0.46 -1.84 -4.47
C ILE A 55 -0.55 -3.32 -4.16
N GLN A 56 0.25 -3.77 -3.21
CA GLN A 56 0.15 -5.12 -2.68
C GLN A 56 -0.26 -5.05 -1.21
N ALA A 57 -1.31 -5.76 -0.87
CA ALA A 57 -1.80 -5.84 0.51
C ALA A 57 -1.56 -7.24 1.03
N THR A 58 -0.95 -7.33 2.21
CA THR A 58 -0.63 -8.60 2.83
C THR A 58 -1.23 -8.62 4.23
N LYS A 59 -2.06 -9.61 4.51
CA LYS A 59 -2.64 -9.76 5.83
C LYS A 59 -1.60 -10.31 6.80
N VAL A 60 -1.45 -9.65 7.93
CA VAL A 60 -0.55 -10.12 8.98
C VAL A 60 -1.28 -11.13 9.83
N VAL A 61 -0.77 -12.35 9.85
CA VAL A 61 -1.34 -13.43 10.64
C VAL A 61 -0.35 -13.78 11.75
N GLU A 62 -0.82 -13.70 12.99
CA GLU A 62 -0.02 -14.13 14.12
C GLU A 62 -0.38 -15.58 14.47
N GLU A 63 0.65 -16.41 14.54
CA GLU A 63 0.48 -17.80 14.96
C GLU A 63 1.00 -18.00 16.38
#